data_949ee021eeef6347d8afc5ac36bcdbe0
#
_entry.id   949ee021eeef6347d8afc5ac36bcdbe0
#
_cell.length_a   1.000
_cell.length_b   1.000
_cell.length_c   1.000
_cell.angle_alpha   90.00
_cell.angle_beta   90.00
_cell.angle_gamma   90.00
#
_symmetry.space_group_name_H-M   'P 1'
#
loop_
_entity.id
_entity.type
_entity.pdbx_description
1 polymer ?
#
loop_
_entity_poly.entity_id
_entity_poly.type
_entity_poly.pdbx_seq_one_letter_code
_entity_poly.pdbx_strand_id
1 'polypeptide(L)'
;MLTGRHTCLVSVEQGIITSRATIGNAMTNLFLVDLESVPTRYTCEWKEHFPQILKQTGLNIHVIEGSKDIPSATTAGAFLNFGGTNIYKAGQVEQMGRLFCDGKVKEGDHFVFADAWHPGIINLKYMSELLGIRVVIHALWHAGSYDPADFLGRLIGDAPWVRDAERSFFGAVDHNYFASQFHIDMFADVFMDPWAKESCVNSKKIVRTGWPMDYMEDTFSMYRNMPKRDLILFPHRIAPEKQVEIFRDLKEYLPQYEFVVCQEQNLTKNEYHNLLGEAKLVFSANLQETLGISWYEGALVGALPLVPDRLSYTEMAFDTFKYPSEWTESFEMYERYRPYLAKKIIELMTNYEKFIPSLNKQVDYLKENYFSCVNLLKNIK
;
A
#
# COMPACT_ATOMS: atom_id res chain seq x y z
N MET A 1 -33.48 69.05 -20.87
CA MET A 1 -34.95 68.90 -21.17
C MET A 1 -35.22 67.42 -21.34
N LEU A 2 -35.97 66.86 -20.39
CA LEU A 2 -36.99 65.82 -20.51
C LEU A 2 -36.61 64.50 -21.16
N THR A 3 -36.34 63.46 -20.36
CA THR A 3 -37.25 62.48 -19.72
C THR A 3 -37.90 61.50 -20.69
N GLY A 4 -37.61 60.22 -20.53
CA GLY A 4 -38.33 59.12 -21.15
C GLY A 4 -37.90 57.78 -20.57
N ARG A 5 -38.39 57.44 -19.36
CA ARG A 5 -38.31 56.08 -18.81
C ARG A 5 -39.38 55.23 -19.47
N HIS A 6 -39.03 54.17 -20.14
CA HIS A 6 -39.94 53.07 -20.45
C HIS A 6 -39.67 51.89 -19.52
N THR A 7 -40.53 51.72 -18.55
CA THR A 7 -40.67 50.52 -17.72
C THR A 7 -41.38 49.45 -18.53
N CYS A 8 -40.71 48.39 -18.85
CA CYS A 8 -41.37 47.20 -19.39
C CYS A 8 -41.62 46.23 -18.21
N LEU A 9 -42.87 46.13 -17.83
CA LEU A 9 -43.35 45.10 -16.89
C LEU A 9 -43.50 43.79 -17.67
N VAL A 10 -42.66 42.80 -17.34
CA VAL A 10 -42.89 41.41 -17.76
C VAL A 10 -43.49 40.69 -16.58
N SER A 11 -44.76 40.31 -16.71
CA SER A 11 -45.44 39.41 -15.78
C SER A 11 -44.89 37.99 -15.94
N VAL A 12 -44.29 37.46 -14.88
CA VAL A 12 -43.90 36.06 -14.80
C VAL A 12 -45.08 35.29 -14.23
N GLU A 13 -45.78 34.56 -15.06
CA GLU A 13 -46.72 33.52 -14.61
C GLU A 13 -45.92 32.34 -13.99
N GLN A 14 -46.21 32.05 -12.74
CA GLN A 14 -45.68 30.89 -12.02
C GLN A 14 -46.36 29.61 -12.55
N GLY A 15 -45.67 28.92 -13.45
CA GLY A 15 -45.98 27.53 -13.78
C GLY A 15 -45.19 26.60 -12.85
N ILE A 16 -45.83 26.14 -11.77
CA ILE A 16 -45.27 25.05 -10.94
C ILE A 16 -45.42 23.75 -11.72
N ILE A 17 -44.40 23.37 -12.44
CA ILE A 17 -44.27 21.99 -12.98
C ILE A 17 -43.61 21.14 -11.91
N THR A 18 -44.40 20.49 -11.07
CA THR A 18 -43.96 19.37 -10.24
C THR A 18 -43.83 18.10 -11.08
N SER A 19 -42.75 17.98 -11.83
CA SER A 19 -42.34 16.69 -12.33
C SER A 19 -41.47 16.04 -11.25
N ARG A 20 -42.09 15.25 -10.38
CA ARG A 20 -41.36 14.16 -9.68
C ARG A 20 -40.96 13.17 -10.76
N ALA A 21 -39.82 13.41 -11.40
CA ALA A 21 -39.10 12.36 -12.08
C ALA A 21 -38.69 11.31 -10.99
N THR A 22 -39.26 10.14 -11.05
CA THR A 22 -38.75 8.96 -10.38
C THR A 22 -37.31 8.78 -10.89
N ILE A 23 -36.36 9.32 -10.12
CA ILE A 23 -34.95 9.04 -10.33
C ILE A 23 -34.84 7.54 -10.03
N GLY A 24 -34.82 6.71 -11.07
CA GLY A 24 -34.36 5.35 -10.97
C GLY A 24 -32.98 5.45 -10.31
N ASN A 25 -32.73 4.70 -9.25
CA ASN A 25 -31.45 4.65 -8.55
C ASN A 25 -30.36 4.26 -9.56
N ALA A 26 -29.78 5.24 -10.27
CA ALA A 26 -28.58 5.01 -11.04
C ALA A 26 -27.52 4.59 -10.02
N MET A 27 -26.95 3.39 -10.19
CA MET A 27 -25.87 2.93 -9.32
C MET A 27 -24.73 3.94 -9.36
N THR A 28 -24.23 4.32 -8.18
CA THR A 28 -23.04 5.16 -8.02
C THR A 28 -21.84 4.47 -8.64
N ASN A 29 -21.04 5.19 -9.39
CA ASN A 29 -19.83 4.65 -10.00
C ASN A 29 -18.66 4.72 -9.01
N LEU A 30 -17.75 3.75 -9.13
CA LEU A 30 -16.44 3.75 -8.53
C LEU A 30 -15.39 3.60 -9.63
N PHE A 31 -14.56 4.59 -9.78
CA PHE A 31 -13.44 4.62 -10.71
C PHE A 31 -12.16 4.26 -9.96
N LEU A 32 -11.61 3.07 -10.26
CA LEU A 32 -10.31 2.66 -9.75
C LEU A 32 -9.21 3.19 -10.67
N VAL A 33 -8.41 4.13 -10.18
CA VAL A 33 -7.17 4.57 -10.81
C VAL A 33 -6.09 3.59 -10.37
N ASP A 34 -5.77 2.63 -11.23
CA ASP A 34 -4.96 1.48 -10.88
C ASP A 34 -3.45 1.78 -10.81
N LEU A 35 -2.69 0.79 -10.35
CA LEU A 35 -1.22 0.84 -10.31
C LEU A 35 -0.60 0.32 -11.60
N GLU A 36 0.57 0.85 -11.94
CA GLU A 36 1.46 0.25 -12.92
C GLU A 36 1.86 -1.16 -12.49
N SER A 37 1.55 -2.14 -13.34
CA SER A 37 1.84 -3.55 -13.05
C SER A 37 3.33 -3.86 -13.23
N VAL A 38 3.95 -4.40 -12.19
CA VAL A 38 5.32 -4.94 -12.25
C VAL A 38 5.27 -6.44 -11.97
N PRO A 39 5.65 -7.31 -12.91
CA PRO A 39 5.44 -8.77 -12.82
C PRO A 39 5.99 -9.44 -11.55
N THR A 40 7.08 -8.91 -10.99
CA THR A 40 7.74 -9.45 -9.80
C THR A 40 7.22 -8.84 -8.50
N ARG A 41 6.16 -8.02 -8.54
CA ARG A 41 5.64 -7.29 -7.38
C ARG A 41 4.15 -7.53 -7.19
N TYR A 42 3.67 -7.26 -5.96
CA TYR A 42 2.25 -7.30 -5.59
C TYR A 42 1.36 -6.41 -6.48
N THR A 43 1.92 -5.39 -7.13
CA THR A 43 1.17 -4.52 -8.05
C THR A 43 0.60 -5.27 -9.26
N CYS A 44 1.26 -6.35 -9.68
CA CYS A 44 0.73 -7.24 -10.71
C CYS A 44 -0.54 -7.97 -10.24
N GLU A 45 -0.52 -8.46 -9.01
CA GLU A 45 -1.66 -9.14 -8.38
C GLU A 45 -2.80 -8.16 -8.08
N TRP A 46 -2.50 -6.96 -7.62
CA TRP A 46 -3.51 -5.93 -7.37
C TRP A 46 -4.26 -5.55 -8.64
N LYS A 47 -3.59 -5.53 -9.79
CA LYS A 47 -4.26 -5.26 -11.07
C LYS A 47 -5.38 -6.26 -11.36
N GLU A 48 -5.20 -7.52 -10.96
CA GLU A 48 -6.20 -8.58 -11.13
C GLU A 48 -7.24 -8.58 -10.00
N HIS A 49 -6.79 -8.56 -8.76
CA HIS A 49 -7.64 -8.81 -7.59
C HIS A 49 -8.34 -7.57 -7.06
N PHE A 50 -7.73 -6.39 -7.11
CA PHE A 50 -8.31 -5.18 -6.51
C PHE A 50 -9.66 -4.79 -7.15
N PRO A 51 -9.86 -4.82 -8.48
CA PRO A 51 -11.18 -4.58 -9.06
C PRO A 51 -12.25 -5.56 -8.57
N GLN A 52 -11.88 -6.84 -8.36
CA GLN A 52 -12.81 -7.86 -7.85
C GLN A 52 -13.19 -7.59 -6.40
N ILE A 53 -12.22 -7.21 -5.56
CA ILE A 53 -12.45 -6.81 -4.18
C ILE A 53 -13.42 -5.62 -4.12
N LEU A 54 -13.21 -4.60 -4.94
CA LEU A 54 -14.06 -3.41 -4.96
C LEU A 54 -15.51 -3.70 -5.39
N LYS A 55 -15.79 -4.76 -6.16
CA LYS A 55 -17.16 -5.18 -6.48
C LYS A 55 -18.00 -5.50 -5.23
N GLN A 56 -17.36 -5.88 -4.12
CA GLN A 56 -18.04 -6.13 -2.85
C GLN A 56 -18.64 -4.86 -2.23
N THR A 57 -18.28 -3.66 -2.70
CA THR A 57 -18.95 -2.41 -2.32
C THR A 57 -20.39 -2.35 -2.81
N GLY A 58 -20.73 -3.07 -3.88
CA GLY A 58 -22.01 -2.97 -4.58
C GLY A 58 -22.08 -1.76 -5.53
N LEU A 59 -20.99 -1.01 -5.72
CA LEU A 59 -20.89 0.09 -6.66
C LEU A 59 -20.58 -0.42 -8.07
N ASN A 60 -20.78 0.42 -9.09
CA ASN A 60 -20.45 0.11 -10.47
C ASN A 60 -18.95 0.40 -10.71
N ILE A 61 -18.13 -0.64 -10.83
CA ILE A 61 -16.66 -0.54 -10.88
C ILE A 61 -16.17 -0.29 -12.30
N HIS A 62 -15.39 0.77 -12.47
CA HIS A 62 -14.66 1.11 -13.69
C HIS A 62 -13.18 1.22 -13.39
N VAL A 63 -12.32 0.56 -14.19
CA VAL A 63 -10.87 0.65 -14.03
C VAL A 63 -10.31 1.67 -15.02
N ILE A 64 -9.56 2.63 -14.51
CA ILE A 64 -8.80 3.61 -15.29
C ILE A 64 -7.35 3.11 -15.36
N GLU A 65 -7.03 2.40 -16.42
CA GLU A 65 -5.68 1.92 -16.69
C GLU A 65 -4.81 3.05 -17.27
N GLY A 66 -3.50 2.97 -17.02
CA GLY A 66 -2.54 3.89 -17.65
C GLY A 66 -2.22 3.54 -19.10
N SER A 67 -1.34 4.33 -19.69
CA SER A 67 -0.83 4.07 -21.06
C SER A 67 -0.13 2.71 -21.11
N LYS A 68 -0.38 1.94 -22.18
CA LYS A 68 0.21 0.60 -22.37
C LYS A 68 1.61 0.64 -22.98
N ASP A 69 1.91 1.70 -23.72
CA ASP A 69 3.21 1.88 -24.37
C ASP A 69 4.14 2.69 -23.47
N ILE A 70 4.75 1.98 -22.52
CA ILE A 70 5.72 2.55 -21.57
C ILE A 70 7.03 1.75 -21.62
N PRO A 71 8.20 2.42 -21.41
CA PRO A 71 9.48 1.73 -21.35
C PRO A 71 9.52 0.70 -20.24
N SER A 72 9.96 -0.53 -20.56
CA SER A 72 10.06 -1.63 -19.60
C SER A 72 11.32 -1.59 -18.73
N ALA A 73 12.38 -0.90 -19.17
CA ALA A 73 13.63 -0.82 -18.44
C ALA A 73 13.47 0.09 -17.20
N THR A 74 13.80 -0.41 -16.02
CA THR A 74 13.75 0.37 -14.77
C THR A 74 14.83 1.45 -14.74
N THR A 75 14.56 2.55 -14.03
CA THR A 75 15.59 3.53 -13.68
C THR A 75 16.63 2.88 -12.77
N ALA A 76 17.90 3.16 -12.98
CA ALA A 76 18.98 2.57 -12.18
C ALA A 76 18.77 2.82 -10.68
N GLY A 77 18.82 1.76 -9.88
CA GLY A 77 18.59 1.80 -8.44
C GLY A 77 17.12 1.91 -8.01
N ALA A 78 16.18 1.88 -8.95
CA ALA A 78 14.74 1.92 -8.70
C ALA A 78 14.05 0.63 -9.19
N PHE A 79 12.78 0.49 -8.84
CA PHE A 79 11.93 -0.62 -9.29
C PHE A 79 10.93 -0.22 -10.36
N LEU A 80 10.93 1.06 -10.75
CA LEU A 80 10.11 1.63 -11.83
C LEU A 80 11.00 2.40 -12.80
N ASN A 81 10.50 2.61 -14.00
CA ASN A 81 11.02 3.63 -14.90
C ASN A 81 10.34 4.96 -14.58
N PHE A 82 11.07 5.95 -14.06
CA PHE A 82 10.43 7.22 -13.64
C PHE A 82 9.82 8.02 -14.81
N GLY A 83 10.36 7.91 -16.02
CA GLY A 83 9.71 8.47 -17.22
C GLY A 83 8.47 7.66 -17.58
N GLY A 84 8.60 6.33 -17.63
CA GLY A 84 7.51 5.40 -17.96
C GLY A 84 6.32 5.51 -17.02
N THR A 85 6.54 5.53 -15.70
CA THR A 85 5.45 5.66 -14.73
C THR A 85 4.70 6.99 -14.87
N ASN A 86 5.39 8.07 -15.28
CA ASN A 86 4.72 9.35 -15.56
C ASN A 86 3.89 9.30 -16.85
N ILE A 87 4.36 8.60 -17.90
CA ILE A 87 3.56 8.33 -19.10
C ILE A 87 2.30 7.52 -18.74
N TYR A 88 2.47 6.47 -17.92
CA TYR A 88 1.34 5.66 -17.42
C TYR A 88 0.29 6.54 -16.72
N LYS A 89 0.71 7.31 -15.74
CA LYS A 89 -0.17 8.20 -14.95
C LYS A 89 -0.79 9.32 -15.80
N ALA A 90 -0.06 9.87 -16.78
CA ALA A 90 -0.60 10.88 -17.70
C ALA A 90 -1.76 10.32 -18.55
N GLY A 91 -1.67 9.07 -19.00
CA GLY A 91 -2.76 8.39 -19.70
C GLY A 91 -4.02 8.24 -18.82
N GLN A 92 -3.84 8.03 -17.52
CA GLN A 92 -4.96 7.99 -16.57
C GLN A 92 -5.60 9.37 -16.39
N VAL A 93 -4.80 10.44 -16.34
CA VAL A 93 -5.29 11.83 -16.27
C VAL A 93 -6.11 12.16 -17.51
N GLU A 94 -5.64 11.79 -18.70
CA GLU A 94 -6.40 11.99 -19.95
C GLU A 94 -7.76 11.29 -19.90
N GLN A 95 -7.80 10.03 -19.46
CA GLN A 95 -9.05 9.27 -19.36
C GLN A 95 -10.02 9.92 -18.36
N MET A 96 -9.55 10.38 -17.20
CA MET A 96 -10.39 11.10 -16.24
C MET A 96 -10.99 12.35 -16.87
N GLY A 97 -10.21 13.16 -17.60
CA GLY A 97 -10.70 14.31 -18.33
C GLY A 97 -11.81 13.95 -19.34
N ARG A 98 -11.61 12.87 -20.12
CA ARG A 98 -12.63 12.38 -21.05
C ARG A 98 -13.92 11.94 -20.35
N LEU A 99 -13.83 11.27 -19.21
CA LEU A 99 -15.01 10.87 -18.42
C LEU A 99 -15.87 12.08 -18.01
N PHE A 100 -15.27 13.20 -17.62
CA PHE A 100 -15.99 14.44 -17.35
C PHE A 100 -16.59 15.06 -18.61
N CYS A 101 -15.82 15.16 -19.70
CA CYS A 101 -16.31 15.70 -20.98
C CYS A 101 -17.49 14.89 -21.54
N ASP A 102 -17.48 13.57 -21.36
CA ASP A 102 -18.54 12.66 -21.83
C ASP A 102 -19.75 12.62 -20.88
N GLY A 103 -19.74 13.36 -19.77
CA GLY A 103 -20.80 13.34 -18.76
C GLY A 103 -20.97 11.99 -18.03
N LYS A 104 -19.91 11.20 -18.00
CA LYS A 104 -19.92 9.87 -17.34
C LYS A 104 -19.68 9.94 -15.84
N VAL A 105 -19.10 11.04 -15.35
CA VAL A 105 -18.91 11.31 -13.92
C VAL A 105 -20.12 12.08 -13.40
N LYS A 106 -20.63 11.66 -12.24
CA LYS A 106 -21.80 12.24 -11.59
C LYS A 106 -21.48 12.66 -10.17
N GLU A 107 -22.32 13.53 -9.63
CA GLU A 107 -22.29 13.91 -8.21
C GLU A 107 -22.34 12.68 -7.33
N GLY A 108 -21.37 12.56 -6.40
CA GLY A 108 -21.26 11.46 -5.45
C GLY A 108 -20.55 10.21 -5.99
N ASP A 109 -20.04 10.23 -7.22
CA ASP A 109 -19.18 9.12 -7.71
C ASP A 109 -17.87 9.07 -6.94
N HIS A 110 -17.31 7.87 -6.81
CA HIS A 110 -16.07 7.60 -6.08
C HIS A 110 -14.89 7.41 -7.02
N PHE A 111 -13.73 7.95 -6.63
CA PHE A 111 -12.45 7.68 -7.27
C PHE A 111 -11.50 7.08 -6.23
N VAL A 112 -10.96 5.91 -6.51
CA VAL A 112 -9.98 5.23 -5.65
C VAL A 112 -8.65 5.21 -6.35
N PHE A 113 -7.69 5.99 -5.86
CA PHE A 113 -6.30 5.93 -6.31
C PHE A 113 -5.59 4.80 -5.58
N ALA A 114 -5.16 3.80 -6.30
CA ALA A 114 -4.41 2.68 -5.75
C ALA A 114 -3.00 3.09 -5.26
N ASP A 115 -2.52 4.28 -5.64
CA ASP A 115 -1.31 4.93 -5.12
C ASP A 115 -1.55 6.43 -4.94
N ALA A 116 -1.38 6.94 -3.72
CA ALA A 116 -1.57 8.35 -3.39
C ALA A 116 -0.49 9.27 -4.03
N TRP A 117 0.64 8.72 -4.43
CA TRP A 117 1.67 9.45 -5.17
C TRP A 117 1.31 9.59 -6.66
N HIS A 118 0.20 10.30 -6.94
CA HIS A 118 -0.39 10.41 -8.27
C HIS A 118 -0.79 11.86 -8.60
N PRO A 119 -0.21 12.50 -9.64
CA PRO A 119 -0.53 13.89 -10.00
C PRO A 119 -2.00 14.08 -10.39
N GLY A 120 -2.65 13.03 -10.90
CA GLY A 120 -4.06 13.02 -11.26
C GLY A 120 -5.02 13.34 -10.11
N ILE A 121 -4.60 13.21 -8.84
CA ILE A 121 -5.39 13.62 -7.68
C ILE A 121 -5.72 15.10 -7.75
N ILE A 122 -4.71 15.94 -8.03
CA ILE A 122 -4.90 17.39 -8.17
C ILE A 122 -5.75 17.73 -9.39
N ASN A 123 -5.50 17.06 -10.53
CA ASN A 123 -6.29 17.25 -11.74
C ASN A 123 -7.77 16.88 -11.52
N LEU A 124 -8.03 15.76 -10.85
CA LEU A 124 -9.39 15.33 -10.52
C LEU A 124 -10.10 16.33 -9.61
N LYS A 125 -9.42 16.77 -8.52
CA LYS A 125 -9.97 17.76 -7.59
C LYS A 125 -10.30 19.07 -8.31
N TYR A 126 -9.38 19.54 -9.15
CA TYR A 126 -9.57 20.73 -9.98
C TYR A 126 -10.80 20.62 -10.90
N MET A 127 -10.94 19.51 -11.65
CA MET A 127 -12.10 19.29 -12.54
C MET A 127 -13.41 19.21 -11.75
N SER A 128 -13.42 18.45 -10.66
CA SER A 128 -14.59 18.27 -9.79
C SER A 128 -15.12 19.61 -9.27
N GLU A 129 -14.24 20.48 -8.77
CA GLU A 129 -14.63 21.76 -8.19
C GLU A 129 -15.06 22.77 -9.26
N LEU A 130 -14.30 22.91 -10.36
CA LEU A 130 -14.63 23.88 -11.41
C LEU A 130 -15.88 23.51 -12.20
N LEU A 131 -16.17 22.23 -12.38
CA LEU A 131 -17.38 21.77 -13.07
C LEU A 131 -18.58 21.63 -12.14
N GLY A 132 -18.39 21.81 -10.81
CA GLY A 132 -19.44 21.69 -9.83
C GLY A 132 -19.98 20.25 -9.70
N ILE A 133 -19.20 19.24 -10.08
CA ILE A 133 -19.54 17.81 -9.96
C ILE A 133 -18.72 17.26 -8.81
N ARG A 134 -19.28 17.18 -7.63
CA ARG A 134 -18.61 16.75 -6.43
C ARG A 134 -18.42 15.24 -6.42
N VAL A 135 -17.16 14.77 -6.38
CA VAL A 135 -16.80 13.35 -6.26
C VAL A 135 -16.12 13.08 -4.92
N VAL A 136 -16.09 11.80 -4.49
CA VAL A 136 -15.40 11.37 -3.28
C VAL A 136 -14.06 10.75 -3.69
N ILE A 137 -12.97 11.31 -3.20
CA ILE A 137 -11.60 10.91 -3.57
C ILE A 137 -10.97 10.10 -2.44
N HIS A 138 -10.56 8.89 -2.75
CA HIS A 138 -9.86 7.96 -1.88
C HIS A 138 -8.46 7.70 -2.41
N ALA A 139 -7.46 7.56 -1.54
CA ALA A 139 -6.11 7.20 -1.98
C ALA A 139 -5.38 6.33 -0.94
N LEU A 140 -4.62 5.33 -1.43
CA LEU A 140 -3.82 4.44 -0.61
C LEU A 140 -2.36 4.92 -0.61
N TRP A 141 -1.82 5.17 0.57
CA TRP A 141 -0.44 5.59 0.77
C TRP A 141 0.46 4.36 0.94
N HIS A 142 1.40 4.14 0.02
CA HIS A 142 2.36 3.03 0.08
C HIS A 142 3.65 3.45 0.77
N ALA A 143 4.21 4.56 0.38
CA ALA A 143 5.38 5.22 0.93
C ALA A 143 5.39 6.68 0.48
N GLY A 144 6.37 7.44 0.91
CA GLY A 144 6.52 8.83 0.52
C GLY A 144 7.88 9.38 0.88
N SER A 145 8.12 10.63 0.53
CA SER A 145 9.37 11.31 0.82
C SER A 145 9.59 11.55 2.32
N TYR A 146 8.54 11.44 3.12
CA TYR A 146 8.57 11.55 4.58
C TYR A 146 9.24 10.35 5.27
N ASP A 147 9.44 9.23 4.57
CA ASP A 147 10.26 8.12 5.03
C ASP A 147 11.70 8.30 4.53
N PRO A 148 12.67 8.67 5.40
CA PRO A 148 14.03 8.94 4.98
C PRO A 148 14.78 7.71 4.48
N ALA A 149 14.30 6.51 4.79
CA ALA A 149 14.88 5.25 4.34
C ALA A 149 14.22 4.71 3.07
N ASP A 150 13.04 5.22 2.67
CA ASP A 150 12.46 4.91 1.36
C ASP A 150 13.27 5.57 0.23
N PHE A 151 13.13 5.05 -0.99
CA PHE A 151 13.87 5.60 -2.13
C PHE A 151 13.47 7.05 -2.45
N LEU A 152 12.19 7.44 -2.28
CA LEU A 152 11.76 8.82 -2.44
C LEU A 152 12.40 9.73 -1.38
N GLY A 153 12.40 9.30 -0.12
CA GLY A 153 13.06 10.03 0.96
C GLY A 153 14.54 10.23 0.73
N ARG A 154 15.26 9.18 0.31
CA ARG A 154 16.69 9.24 0.02
C ARG A 154 17.04 10.11 -1.18
N LEU A 155 16.22 10.11 -2.24
CA LEU A 155 16.53 10.81 -3.49
C LEU A 155 16.07 12.28 -3.50
N ILE A 156 14.90 12.55 -2.93
CA ILE A 156 14.22 13.84 -3.05
C ILE A 156 13.58 14.33 -1.75
N GLY A 157 13.76 13.60 -0.63
CA GLY A 157 13.05 13.88 0.63
C GLY A 157 13.24 15.27 1.20
N ASP A 158 14.39 15.87 1.01
CA ASP A 158 14.71 17.21 1.51
C ASP A 158 14.28 18.35 0.57
N ALA A 159 13.76 18.02 -0.62
CA ALA A 159 13.31 19.04 -1.57
C ALA A 159 11.96 19.64 -1.13
N PRO A 160 11.84 20.97 -0.92
CA PRO A 160 10.61 21.59 -0.42
C PRO A 160 9.38 21.28 -1.28
N TRP A 161 9.53 21.27 -2.62
CA TRP A 161 8.41 20.99 -3.54
C TRP A 161 7.80 19.61 -3.33
N VAL A 162 8.58 18.62 -2.90
CA VAL A 162 8.08 17.25 -2.66
C VAL A 162 7.14 17.23 -1.47
N ARG A 163 7.49 17.92 -0.38
CA ARG A 163 6.65 18.08 0.80
C ARG A 163 5.36 18.83 0.48
N ASP A 164 5.45 19.86 -0.36
CA ASP A 164 4.29 20.61 -0.79
C ASP A 164 3.38 19.78 -1.71
N ALA A 165 3.96 18.95 -2.59
CA ALA A 165 3.20 18.01 -3.41
C ALA A 165 2.44 17.00 -2.55
N GLU A 166 3.09 16.37 -1.58
CA GLU A 166 2.46 15.40 -0.67
C GLU A 166 1.37 16.03 0.19
N ARG A 167 1.57 17.25 0.70
CA ARG A 167 0.51 18.02 1.37
C ARG A 167 -0.68 18.28 0.46
N SER A 168 -0.41 18.61 -0.81
CA SER A 168 -1.47 18.88 -1.79
C SER A 168 -2.26 17.62 -2.12
N PHE A 169 -1.59 16.47 -2.32
CA PHE A 169 -2.27 15.19 -2.52
C PHE A 169 -3.14 14.84 -1.31
N PHE A 170 -2.57 14.90 -0.11
CA PHE A 170 -3.30 14.66 1.13
C PHE A 170 -4.51 15.60 1.28
N GLY A 171 -4.32 16.90 1.01
CA GLY A 171 -5.37 17.91 1.09
C GLY A 171 -6.53 17.66 0.14
N ALA A 172 -6.24 17.27 -1.11
CA ALA A 172 -7.22 17.04 -2.17
C ALA A 172 -8.04 15.74 -1.99
N VAL A 173 -7.47 14.72 -1.35
CA VAL A 173 -8.12 13.43 -1.09
C VAL A 173 -9.10 13.55 0.10
N ASP A 174 -10.28 12.99 -0.01
CA ASP A 174 -11.27 12.99 1.08
C ASP A 174 -10.94 11.97 2.16
N HIS A 175 -10.49 10.75 1.77
CA HIS A 175 -10.09 9.67 2.66
C HIS A 175 -8.72 9.13 2.28
N ASN A 176 -7.73 9.38 3.14
CA ASN A 176 -6.36 8.89 2.99
C ASN A 176 -6.18 7.58 3.77
N TYR A 177 -5.83 6.52 3.07
CA TYR A 177 -5.72 5.16 3.61
C TYR A 177 -4.26 4.76 3.82
N PHE A 178 -3.96 4.31 5.03
CA PHE A 178 -2.64 3.85 5.43
C PHE A 178 -2.70 2.39 5.89
N ALA A 179 -1.63 1.66 5.63
CA ALA A 179 -1.57 0.24 5.95
C ALA A 179 -1.49 -0.03 7.46
N SER A 180 -0.72 0.77 8.21
CA SER A 180 -0.40 0.56 9.62
C SER A 180 -0.48 1.85 10.42
N GLN A 181 -0.55 1.76 11.74
CA GLN A 181 -0.48 2.92 12.63
C GLN A 181 0.91 3.57 12.56
N PHE A 182 1.96 2.76 12.50
CA PHE A 182 3.33 3.24 12.28
C PHE A 182 3.44 4.15 11.06
N HIS A 183 2.81 3.76 9.95
CA HIS A 183 2.83 4.57 8.73
C HIS A 183 2.07 5.91 8.90
N ILE A 184 0.93 5.89 9.61
CA ILE A 184 0.19 7.12 9.95
C ILE A 184 1.05 8.04 10.81
N ASP A 185 1.72 7.49 11.81
CA ASP A 185 2.56 8.26 12.75
C ASP A 185 3.72 8.91 12.01
N MET A 186 4.43 8.15 11.18
CA MET A 186 5.53 8.64 10.35
C MET A 186 5.11 9.76 9.39
N PHE A 187 3.94 9.62 8.75
CA PHE A 187 3.36 10.68 7.91
C PHE A 187 3.01 11.92 8.73
N ALA A 188 2.29 11.73 9.83
CA ALA A 188 1.80 12.82 10.66
C ALA A 188 2.93 13.60 11.33
N ASP A 189 4.00 12.94 11.78
CA ASP A 189 5.16 13.60 12.40
C ASP A 189 5.84 14.62 11.48
N VAL A 190 5.72 14.44 10.16
CA VAL A 190 6.27 15.37 9.17
C VAL A 190 5.28 16.48 8.78
N PHE A 191 3.98 16.19 8.75
CA PHE A 191 2.98 17.08 8.14
C PHE A 191 2.01 17.73 9.11
N MET A 192 1.91 17.26 10.36
CA MET A 192 0.84 17.63 11.28
C MET A 192 1.35 17.83 12.71
N ASP A 193 0.69 18.69 13.45
CA ASP A 193 0.75 18.65 14.91
C ASP A 193 -0.20 17.56 15.48
N PRO A 194 -0.05 17.19 16.76
CA PRO A 194 -0.89 16.15 17.38
C PRO A 194 -2.39 16.42 17.30
N TRP A 195 -2.81 17.68 17.42
CA TRP A 195 -4.21 18.06 17.34
C TRP A 195 -4.77 17.88 15.91
N ALA A 196 -4.02 18.31 14.90
CA ALA A 196 -4.40 18.14 13.51
C ALA A 196 -4.49 16.65 13.12
N LYS A 197 -3.56 15.81 13.61
CA LYS A 197 -3.60 14.37 13.44
C LYS A 197 -4.88 13.76 14.03
N GLU A 198 -5.20 14.07 15.29
CA GLU A 198 -6.40 13.58 15.95
C GLU A 198 -7.69 14.01 15.20
N SER A 199 -7.76 15.28 14.79
CA SER A 199 -8.87 15.81 13.98
C SER A 199 -9.04 15.06 12.66
N CYS A 200 -7.94 14.76 11.95
CA CYS A 200 -7.97 14.02 10.70
C CYS A 200 -8.41 12.56 10.89
N VAL A 201 -8.02 11.91 11.97
CA VAL A 201 -8.47 10.56 12.30
C VAL A 201 -9.98 10.56 12.65
N ASN A 202 -10.43 11.48 13.51
CA ASN A 202 -11.82 11.57 13.93
C ASN A 202 -12.77 11.90 12.76
N SER A 203 -12.33 12.70 11.80
CA SER A 203 -13.09 13.03 10.58
C SER A 203 -12.97 11.97 9.48
N LYS A 204 -12.25 10.89 9.68
CA LYS A 204 -11.91 9.87 8.66
C LYS A 204 -11.13 10.42 7.45
N LYS A 205 -10.47 11.56 7.60
CA LYS A 205 -9.49 12.06 6.61
C LYS A 205 -8.26 11.17 6.55
N ILE A 206 -7.91 10.55 7.68
CA ILE A 206 -6.90 9.50 7.84
C ILE A 206 -7.59 8.25 8.35
N VAL A 207 -7.35 7.12 7.69
CA VAL A 207 -7.92 5.83 8.09
C VAL A 207 -6.85 4.74 7.99
N ARG A 208 -6.68 3.96 9.06
CA ARG A 208 -5.88 2.74 9.00
C ARG A 208 -6.74 1.62 8.41
N THR A 209 -6.40 1.15 7.23
CA THR A 209 -7.19 0.12 6.52
C THR A 209 -6.48 -1.22 6.42
N GLY A 210 -5.16 -1.28 6.60
CA GLY A 210 -4.40 -2.37 6.03
C GLY A 210 -4.44 -2.32 4.50
N TRP A 211 -4.01 -3.37 3.85
CA TRP A 211 -4.09 -3.53 2.40
C TRP A 211 -5.02 -4.66 1.99
N PRO A 212 -5.78 -4.49 0.89
CA PRO A 212 -6.76 -5.48 0.43
C PRO A 212 -6.06 -6.67 -0.25
N MET A 213 -5.54 -7.60 0.56
CA MET A 213 -4.75 -8.75 0.12
C MET A 213 -5.38 -10.09 0.54
N ASP A 214 -6.70 -10.14 0.69
CA ASP A 214 -7.43 -11.35 1.07
C ASP A 214 -7.17 -12.55 0.14
N TYR A 215 -6.88 -12.28 -1.14
CA TYR A 215 -6.54 -13.29 -2.15
C TYR A 215 -5.28 -14.11 -1.84
N MET A 216 -4.40 -13.60 -0.97
CA MET A 216 -3.14 -14.28 -0.63
C MET A 216 -3.37 -15.63 0.05
N GLU A 217 -4.45 -15.78 0.83
CA GLU A 217 -4.76 -17.08 1.42
C GLU A 217 -4.98 -18.18 0.39
N ASP A 218 -5.75 -17.87 -0.65
CA ASP A 218 -6.01 -18.83 -1.74
C ASP A 218 -4.72 -19.08 -2.52
N THR A 219 -3.96 -18.02 -2.84
CA THR A 219 -2.69 -18.11 -3.56
C THR A 219 -1.68 -19.02 -2.84
N PHE A 220 -1.58 -18.90 -1.52
CA PHE A 220 -0.59 -19.63 -0.73
C PHE A 220 -1.11 -20.97 -0.15
N SER A 221 -2.39 -21.28 -0.30
CA SER A 221 -3.02 -22.46 0.30
C SER A 221 -2.32 -23.78 -0.06
N MET A 222 -1.92 -23.95 -1.32
CA MET A 222 -1.25 -25.16 -1.80
C MET A 222 0.17 -25.35 -1.26
N TYR A 223 0.83 -24.28 -0.80
CA TYR A 223 2.20 -24.32 -0.28
C TYR A 223 2.25 -24.50 1.26
N ARG A 224 1.12 -24.37 1.96
CA ARG A 224 1.03 -24.41 3.43
C ARG A 224 1.47 -25.74 4.03
N ASN A 225 1.21 -26.84 3.35
CA ASN A 225 1.47 -28.19 3.86
C ASN A 225 2.72 -28.84 3.26
N MET A 226 3.62 -28.05 2.68
CA MET A 226 4.87 -28.57 2.15
C MET A 226 5.79 -29.06 3.27
N PRO A 227 6.57 -30.13 3.04
CA PRO A 227 7.57 -30.61 4.00
C PRO A 227 8.57 -29.50 4.31
N LYS A 228 8.73 -29.20 5.59
CA LYS A 228 9.71 -28.19 6.07
C LYS A 228 11.11 -28.77 6.14
N ARG A 229 12.09 -27.99 5.73
CA ARG A 229 13.52 -28.28 5.88
C ARG A 229 14.22 -27.17 6.66
N ASP A 230 15.43 -27.41 7.12
CA ASP A 230 16.19 -26.45 7.92
C ASP A 230 16.70 -25.27 7.08
N LEU A 231 15.75 -24.56 6.47
CA LEU A 231 15.93 -23.45 5.56
C LEU A 231 15.49 -22.15 6.19
N ILE A 232 16.34 -21.13 6.07
CA ILE A 232 16.10 -19.75 6.47
C ILE A 232 16.13 -18.88 5.22
N LEU A 233 15.11 -18.06 5.00
CA LEU A 233 15.00 -17.21 3.82
C LEU A 233 15.17 -15.73 4.13
N PHE A 234 15.81 -15.04 3.20
CA PHE A 234 15.80 -13.60 3.06
C PHE A 234 14.99 -13.24 1.82
N PRO A 235 13.68 -12.92 1.96
CA PRO A 235 12.77 -12.71 0.83
C PRO A 235 12.78 -11.26 0.32
N HIS A 236 13.61 -10.40 0.93
CA HIS A 236 13.67 -8.99 0.60
C HIS A 236 14.54 -8.72 -0.63
N ARG A 237 14.29 -7.56 -1.28
CA ARG A 237 15.21 -7.04 -2.30
C ARG A 237 16.59 -6.76 -1.68
N ILE A 238 17.62 -6.84 -2.50
CA ILE A 238 18.98 -6.44 -2.08
C ILE A 238 19.05 -4.92 -2.18
N ALA A 239 19.00 -4.26 -1.01
CA ALA A 239 19.09 -2.82 -0.87
C ALA A 239 19.70 -2.47 0.49
N PRO A 240 20.39 -1.32 0.63
CA PRO A 240 21.09 -0.97 1.88
C PRO A 240 20.18 -1.03 3.11
N GLU A 241 18.94 -0.55 3.00
CA GLU A 241 17.97 -0.55 4.09
C GLU A 241 17.44 -1.94 4.47
N LYS A 242 17.78 -2.98 3.71
CA LYS A 242 17.40 -4.38 4.01
C LYS A 242 18.52 -5.18 4.67
N GLN A 243 19.74 -4.64 4.71
CA GLN A 243 20.89 -5.18 5.45
C GLN A 243 21.20 -6.66 5.13
N VAL A 244 21.26 -7.01 3.85
CA VAL A 244 21.52 -8.40 3.40
C VAL A 244 22.86 -8.94 3.90
N GLU A 245 23.83 -8.09 4.18
CA GLU A 245 25.15 -8.43 4.75
C GLU A 245 25.04 -9.13 6.10
N ILE A 246 24.07 -8.75 6.95
CA ILE A 246 23.78 -9.43 8.22
C ILE A 246 23.34 -10.87 7.96
N PHE A 247 22.48 -11.08 6.98
CA PHE A 247 22.00 -12.41 6.63
C PHE A 247 23.12 -13.30 6.06
N ARG A 248 24.02 -12.73 5.27
CA ARG A 248 25.18 -13.44 4.73
C ARG A 248 26.18 -13.84 5.83
N ASP A 249 26.43 -12.97 6.80
CA ASP A 249 27.28 -13.29 7.94
C ASP A 249 26.64 -14.37 8.84
N LEU A 250 25.32 -14.31 9.06
CA LEU A 250 24.60 -15.37 9.79
C LEU A 250 24.73 -16.74 9.13
N LYS A 251 24.75 -16.81 7.80
CA LYS A 251 24.99 -18.06 7.05
C LYS A 251 26.33 -18.69 7.41
N GLU A 252 27.38 -17.88 7.49
CA GLU A 252 28.74 -18.38 7.88
C GLU A 252 28.78 -18.74 9.36
N TYR A 253 28.02 -18.04 10.20
CA TYR A 253 27.98 -18.25 11.64
C TYR A 253 27.16 -19.49 12.07
N LEU A 254 26.14 -19.87 11.28
CA LEU A 254 25.21 -20.98 11.54
C LEU A 254 25.22 -22.00 10.38
N PRO A 255 26.38 -22.67 10.12
CA PRO A 255 26.56 -23.54 8.94
C PRO A 255 25.68 -24.80 8.94
N GLN A 256 25.02 -25.12 10.07
CA GLN A 256 24.10 -26.25 10.19
C GLN A 256 22.73 -25.98 9.50
N TYR A 257 22.41 -24.74 9.13
CA TYR A 257 21.19 -24.38 8.45
C TYR A 257 21.48 -23.92 7.02
N GLU A 258 20.50 -24.10 6.16
CA GLU A 258 20.54 -23.53 4.81
C GLU A 258 20.03 -22.08 4.82
N PHE A 259 20.81 -21.17 4.22
CA PHE A 259 20.45 -19.75 4.09
C PHE A 259 20.34 -19.38 2.62
N VAL A 260 19.20 -18.80 2.21
CA VAL A 260 18.96 -18.40 0.82
C VAL A 260 18.48 -16.95 0.75
N VAL A 261 19.20 -16.14 -0.02
CA VAL A 261 18.78 -14.81 -0.45
C VAL A 261 17.96 -15.00 -1.73
N CYS A 262 16.64 -14.81 -1.65
CA CYS A 262 15.73 -15.15 -2.76
C CYS A 262 16.05 -14.39 -4.05
N GLN A 263 16.43 -13.12 -3.98
CA GLN A 263 16.76 -12.32 -5.15
C GLN A 263 18.01 -12.78 -5.90
N GLU A 264 18.93 -13.50 -5.25
CA GLU A 264 20.14 -14.03 -5.89
C GLU A 264 19.86 -15.30 -6.72
N GLN A 265 18.70 -15.91 -6.56
CA GLN A 265 18.38 -17.20 -7.18
C GLN A 265 17.66 -17.08 -8.54
N ASN A 266 17.32 -15.87 -8.99
CA ASN A 266 16.56 -15.64 -10.23
C ASN A 266 15.27 -16.48 -10.33
N LEU A 267 14.56 -16.64 -9.21
CA LEU A 267 13.39 -17.48 -9.09
C LEU A 267 12.22 -16.96 -9.92
N THR A 268 11.50 -17.87 -10.56
CA THR A 268 10.12 -17.61 -10.97
C THR A 268 9.22 -17.47 -9.74
N LYS A 269 8.04 -16.92 -9.90
CA LYS A 269 7.08 -16.75 -8.80
C LYS A 269 6.73 -18.08 -8.13
N ASN A 270 6.50 -19.13 -8.92
CA ASN A 270 6.21 -20.46 -8.39
C ASN A 270 7.38 -21.06 -7.61
N GLU A 271 8.60 -20.91 -8.11
CA GLU A 271 9.81 -21.35 -7.38
C GLU A 271 9.99 -20.59 -6.08
N TYR A 272 9.72 -19.28 -6.06
CA TYR A 272 9.74 -18.48 -4.84
C TYR A 272 8.70 -18.96 -3.82
N HIS A 273 7.46 -19.23 -4.25
CA HIS A 273 6.41 -19.75 -3.37
C HIS A 273 6.74 -21.15 -2.84
N ASN A 274 7.30 -22.04 -3.68
CA ASN A 274 7.78 -23.35 -3.24
C ASN A 274 8.86 -23.22 -2.16
N LEU A 275 9.84 -22.33 -2.39
CA LEU A 275 10.92 -22.08 -1.45
C LEU A 275 10.40 -21.55 -0.10
N LEU A 276 9.44 -20.64 -0.12
CA LEU A 276 8.73 -20.18 1.09
C LEU A 276 8.01 -21.34 1.79
N GLY A 277 7.32 -22.21 1.02
CA GLY A 277 6.63 -23.40 1.55
C GLY A 277 7.56 -24.39 2.25
N GLU A 278 8.81 -24.52 1.78
CA GLU A 278 9.82 -25.40 2.36
C GLU A 278 10.55 -24.79 3.56
N ALA A 279 10.56 -23.47 3.69
CA ALA A 279 11.33 -22.79 4.72
C ALA A 279 10.70 -22.93 6.12
N LYS A 280 11.54 -23.08 7.15
CA LYS A 280 11.12 -22.97 8.55
C LYS A 280 11.11 -21.54 9.07
N LEU A 281 11.96 -20.65 8.49
CA LEU A 281 12.11 -19.31 9.01
C LEU A 281 12.29 -18.28 7.87
N VAL A 282 11.65 -17.12 8.03
CA VAL A 282 11.85 -15.92 7.21
C VAL A 282 12.47 -14.84 8.08
N PHE A 283 13.64 -14.36 7.69
CA PHE A 283 14.42 -13.39 8.45
C PHE A 283 14.32 -11.98 7.86
N SER A 284 14.22 -10.97 8.73
CA SER A 284 14.32 -9.55 8.39
C SER A 284 15.26 -8.82 9.34
N ALA A 285 16.10 -7.92 8.77
CA ALA A 285 16.85 -6.90 9.51
C ALA A 285 16.53 -5.48 8.98
N ASN A 286 15.35 -5.29 8.43
CA ASN A 286 14.96 -4.08 7.72
C ASN A 286 15.08 -2.82 8.56
N LEU A 287 15.63 -1.76 7.97
CA LEU A 287 15.62 -0.37 8.46
C LEU A 287 14.49 0.46 7.84
N GLN A 288 13.77 -0.11 6.87
CA GLN A 288 12.64 0.51 6.20
C GLN A 288 11.58 -0.54 5.91
N GLU A 289 10.36 -0.32 6.40
CA GLU A 289 9.19 -1.13 6.12
C GLU A 289 7.92 -0.42 6.59
N THR A 290 6.88 -0.42 5.78
CA THR A 290 5.57 0.16 6.14
C THR A 290 4.51 -0.90 6.45
N LEU A 291 4.63 -2.09 5.86
CA LEU A 291 3.73 -3.21 6.10
C LEU A 291 4.46 -4.56 6.13
N GLY A 292 5.28 -4.87 5.11
CA GLY A 292 6.07 -6.11 5.08
C GLY A 292 5.29 -7.30 4.52
N ILE A 293 5.00 -7.29 3.23
CA ILE A 293 4.26 -8.37 2.56
C ILE A 293 5.02 -9.69 2.65
N SER A 294 6.34 -9.69 2.39
CA SER A 294 7.13 -10.91 2.25
C SER A 294 7.22 -11.77 3.52
N TRP A 295 7.20 -11.17 4.71
CA TRP A 295 7.16 -11.97 5.93
C TRP A 295 5.77 -12.54 6.21
N TYR A 296 4.70 -11.85 5.77
CA TYR A 296 3.34 -12.38 5.82
C TYR A 296 3.16 -13.56 4.85
N GLU A 297 3.71 -13.47 3.63
CA GLU A 297 3.76 -14.59 2.68
C GLU A 297 4.40 -15.83 3.31
N GLY A 298 5.56 -15.66 3.97
CA GLY A 298 6.22 -16.73 4.70
C GLY A 298 5.36 -17.30 5.83
N ALA A 299 4.73 -16.44 6.63
CA ALA A 299 3.85 -16.86 7.72
C ALA A 299 2.63 -17.66 7.23
N LEU A 300 2.01 -17.24 6.11
CA LEU A 300 0.89 -17.95 5.49
C LEU A 300 1.20 -19.41 5.14
N VAL A 301 2.43 -19.69 4.75
CA VAL A 301 2.87 -21.04 4.38
C VAL A 301 3.59 -21.79 5.51
N GLY A 302 3.59 -21.24 6.72
CA GLY A 302 4.15 -21.90 7.90
C GLY A 302 5.61 -21.59 8.19
N ALA A 303 6.26 -20.62 7.54
CA ALA A 303 7.58 -20.16 7.94
C ALA A 303 7.47 -19.19 9.12
N LEU A 304 8.23 -19.46 10.20
CA LEU A 304 8.27 -18.57 11.37
C LEU A 304 8.92 -17.24 10.98
N PRO A 305 8.29 -16.10 11.23
CA PRO A 305 8.94 -14.82 11.01
C PRO A 305 9.95 -14.53 12.13
N LEU A 306 11.07 -13.90 11.80
CA LEU A 306 11.98 -13.31 12.78
C LEU A 306 12.33 -11.90 12.32
N VAL A 307 11.77 -10.90 12.99
CA VAL A 307 11.81 -9.50 12.61
C VAL A 307 12.31 -8.61 13.75
N PRO A 308 12.93 -7.46 13.48
CA PRO A 308 13.36 -6.54 14.55
C PRO A 308 12.14 -5.83 15.17
N ASP A 309 12.19 -5.53 16.46
CA ASP A 309 11.17 -4.75 17.16
C ASP A 309 11.28 -3.26 16.83
N ARG A 310 11.00 -2.92 15.58
CA ARG A 310 10.98 -1.57 15.03
C ARG A 310 10.03 -1.49 13.83
N LEU A 311 9.79 -0.28 13.32
CA LEU A 311 8.94 -0.02 12.16
C LEU A 311 7.51 -0.55 12.40
N SER A 312 6.83 -0.96 11.33
CA SER A 312 5.52 -1.60 11.42
C SER A 312 5.53 -2.92 12.19
N TYR A 313 6.68 -3.58 12.32
CA TYR A 313 6.78 -4.85 13.07
C TYR A 313 6.43 -4.69 14.56
N THR A 314 6.62 -3.49 15.16
CA THR A 314 6.28 -3.24 16.57
C THR A 314 4.82 -3.52 16.87
N GLU A 315 3.92 -3.15 15.95
CA GLU A 315 2.46 -3.34 16.08
C GLU A 315 1.96 -4.63 15.43
N MET A 316 2.70 -5.17 14.45
CA MET A 316 2.25 -6.29 13.63
C MET A 316 2.73 -7.65 14.13
N ALA A 317 3.96 -7.74 14.62
CA ALA A 317 4.56 -9.01 15.05
C ALA A 317 4.38 -9.25 16.53
N PHE A 318 4.09 -10.50 16.91
CA PHE A 318 4.10 -10.92 18.31
C PHE A 318 5.53 -10.99 18.86
N ASP A 319 5.70 -10.76 20.16
CA ASP A 319 7.01 -10.76 20.83
C ASP A 319 7.81 -12.05 20.62
N THR A 320 7.09 -13.18 20.46
CA THR A 320 7.70 -14.48 20.11
C THR A 320 8.57 -14.38 18.86
N PHE A 321 8.17 -13.59 17.88
CA PHE A 321 8.77 -13.48 16.56
C PHE A 321 9.60 -12.20 16.36
N LYS A 322 9.80 -11.44 17.43
CA LYS A 322 10.63 -10.24 17.41
C LYS A 322 11.96 -10.45 18.13
N TYR A 323 12.94 -9.66 17.74
CA TYR A 323 14.18 -9.46 18.48
C TYR A 323 14.43 -7.96 18.69
N PRO A 324 15.19 -7.54 19.73
CA PRO A 324 15.43 -6.13 20.02
C PRO A 324 15.99 -5.37 18.82
N SER A 325 15.44 -4.20 18.54
CA SER A 325 15.81 -3.34 17.41
C SER A 325 17.33 -3.09 17.36
N GLU A 326 17.93 -2.79 18.49
CA GLU A 326 19.34 -2.47 18.64
C GLU A 326 20.28 -3.55 18.11
N TRP A 327 19.85 -4.83 18.05
CA TRP A 327 20.71 -5.93 17.60
C TRP A 327 21.10 -5.85 16.12
N THR A 328 20.35 -5.08 15.32
CA THR A 328 20.57 -4.93 13.88
C THR A 328 20.36 -3.49 13.40
N GLU A 329 20.59 -2.49 14.24
CA GLU A 329 20.52 -1.07 13.83
C GLU A 329 21.63 -0.70 12.86
N SER A 330 22.76 -1.38 12.96
CA SER A 330 23.92 -1.31 12.07
C SER A 330 24.63 -2.66 12.03
N PHE A 331 25.55 -2.83 11.09
CA PHE A 331 26.38 -4.03 11.05
C PHE A 331 27.29 -4.15 12.28
N GLU A 332 27.81 -3.03 12.80
CA GLU A 332 28.61 -3.00 14.05
C GLU A 332 27.79 -3.49 15.25
N MET A 333 26.57 -3.01 15.40
CA MET A 333 25.67 -3.47 16.47
C MET A 333 25.34 -4.95 16.29
N TYR A 334 25.10 -5.40 15.06
CA TYR A 334 24.90 -6.81 14.78
C TYR A 334 26.11 -7.66 15.20
N GLU A 335 27.34 -7.30 14.88
CA GLU A 335 28.54 -8.04 15.30
C GLU A 335 28.59 -8.23 16.83
N ARG A 336 28.22 -7.19 17.57
CA ARG A 336 28.12 -7.20 19.03
C ARG A 336 27.05 -8.17 19.54
N TYR A 337 25.88 -8.17 18.91
CA TYR A 337 24.72 -8.95 19.35
C TYR A 337 24.51 -10.26 18.57
N ARG A 338 25.36 -10.57 17.60
CA ARG A 338 25.29 -11.78 16.78
C ARG A 338 25.08 -13.07 17.59
N PRO A 339 25.77 -13.33 18.72
CA PRO A 339 25.54 -14.55 19.48
C PRO A 339 24.11 -14.67 20.05
N TYR A 340 23.50 -13.54 20.41
CA TYR A 340 22.12 -13.51 20.93
C TYR A 340 21.11 -13.74 19.81
N LEU A 341 21.29 -13.10 18.67
CA LEU A 341 20.45 -13.29 17.48
C LEU A 341 20.56 -14.74 16.97
N ALA A 342 21.77 -15.28 16.89
CA ALA A 342 22.00 -16.68 16.53
C ALA A 342 21.30 -17.65 17.49
N LYS A 343 21.37 -17.40 18.79
CA LYS A 343 20.65 -18.19 19.81
C LYS A 343 19.14 -18.18 19.58
N LYS A 344 18.56 -17.00 19.24
CA LYS A 344 17.13 -16.86 18.92
C LYS A 344 16.77 -17.66 17.67
N ILE A 345 17.60 -17.61 16.63
CA ILE A 345 17.41 -18.41 15.40
C ILE A 345 17.43 -19.90 15.73
N ILE A 346 18.45 -20.37 16.47
CA ILE A 346 18.57 -21.78 16.86
C ILE A 346 17.34 -22.24 17.66
N GLU A 347 16.86 -21.41 18.59
CA GLU A 347 15.65 -21.69 19.38
C GLU A 347 14.44 -21.93 18.49
N LEU A 348 14.18 -21.00 17.54
CA LEU A 348 13.04 -21.10 16.62
C LEU A 348 13.17 -22.30 15.68
N MET A 349 14.36 -22.54 15.12
CA MET A 349 14.61 -23.65 14.20
C MET A 349 14.49 -25.01 14.87
N THR A 350 15.10 -25.18 16.06
CA THR A 350 15.10 -26.45 16.81
C THR A 350 13.74 -26.81 17.38
N ASN A 351 12.98 -25.80 17.82
CA ASN A 351 11.66 -25.99 18.43
C ASN A 351 10.51 -25.60 17.49
N TYR A 352 10.74 -25.65 16.19
CA TYR A 352 9.82 -25.18 15.15
C TYR A 352 8.36 -25.58 15.45
N GLU A 353 8.09 -26.86 15.68
CA GLU A 353 6.72 -27.36 15.92
C GLU A 353 6.04 -26.73 17.15
N LYS A 354 6.79 -26.33 18.17
CA LYS A 354 6.25 -25.67 19.36
C LYS A 354 5.73 -24.26 19.07
N PHE A 355 6.26 -23.62 18.01
CA PHE A 355 5.87 -22.25 17.63
C PHE A 355 4.72 -22.19 16.64
N ILE A 356 4.33 -23.32 16.01
CA ILE A 356 3.22 -23.36 15.04
C ILE A 356 1.90 -22.83 15.62
N PRO A 357 1.48 -23.17 16.85
CA PRO A 357 0.25 -22.58 17.41
C PRO A 357 0.30 -21.05 17.56
N SER A 358 1.48 -20.50 17.88
CA SER A 358 1.69 -19.05 17.95
C SER A 358 1.72 -18.43 16.55
N LEU A 359 2.32 -19.11 15.58
CA LEU A 359 2.33 -18.68 14.18
C LEU A 359 0.91 -18.61 13.61
N ASN A 360 0.07 -19.59 13.85
CA ASN A 360 -1.32 -19.56 13.39
C ASN A 360 -2.08 -18.34 13.93
N LYS A 361 -1.93 -18.05 15.23
CA LYS A 361 -2.52 -16.84 15.82
C LYS A 361 -1.94 -15.55 15.20
N GLN A 362 -0.64 -15.55 14.90
CA GLN A 362 0.02 -14.42 14.23
C GLN A 362 -0.57 -14.19 12.83
N VAL A 363 -0.79 -15.27 12.07
CA VAL A 363 -1.39 -15.21 10.72
C VAL A 363 -2.83 -14.67 10.80
N ASP A 364 -3.65 -15.18 11.70
CA ASP A 364 -5.02 -14.71 11.89
C ASP A 364 -5.04 -13.21 12.25
N TYR A 365 -4.18 -12.80 13.19
CA TYR A 365 -4.06 -11.39 13.57
C TYR A 365 -3.65 -10.48 12.41
N LEU A 366 -2.66 -10.89 11.62
CA LEU A 366 -2.20 -10.14 10.45
C LEU A 366 -3.29 -10.01 9.39
N LYS A 367 -3.94 -11.13 9.08
CA LYS A 367 -5.04 -11.18 8.13
C LYS A 367 -6.16 -10.20 8.51
N GLU A 368 -6.63 -10.27 9.76
CA GLU A 368 -7.77 -9.47 10.21
C GLU A 368 -7.45 -7.98 10.27
N ASN A 369 -6.21 -7.61 10.62
CA ASN A 369 -5.87 -6.23 10.96
C ASN A 369 -5.09 -5.49 9.87
N TYR A 370 -4.36 -6.21 8.97
CA TYR A 370 -3.42 -5.57 8.05
C TYR A 370 -3.55 -6.03 6.59
N PHE A 371 -4.08 -7.23 6.34
CA PHE A 371 -4.13 -7.80 4.99
C PHE A 371 -5.56 -8.13 4.53
N SER A 372 -6.57 -7.49 5.13
CA SER A 372 -7.98 -7.63 4.77
C SER A 372 -8.54 -6.38 4.12
N CYS A 373 -9.41 -6.56 3.14
CA CYS A 373 -10.15 -5.48 2.49
C CYS A 373 -11.27 -4.87 3.35
N VAL A 374 -11.65 -5.49 4.47
CA VAL A 374 -12.86 -5.14 5.23
C VAL A 374 -12.89 -3.67 5.66
N ASN A 375 -11.78 -3.16 6.19
CA ASN A 375 -11.72 -1.78 6.66
C ASN A 375 -11.71 -0.78 5.49
N LEU A 376 -11.08 -1.11 4.37
CA LEU A 376 -11.11 -0.32 3.15
C LEU A 376 -12.54 -0.21 2.62
N LEU A 377 -13.22 -1.35 2.43
CA LEU A 377 -14.57 -1.40 1.86
C LEU A 377 -15.62 -0.68 2.72
N LYS A 378 -15.49 -0.72 4.06
CA LYS A 378 -16.37 0.03 4.98
C LYS A 378 -16.27 1.54 4.83
N ASN A 379 -15.14 2.07 4.36
CA ASN A 379 -14.91 3.51 4.22
C ASN A 379 -15.14 4.02 2.79
N ILE A 380 -15.32 3.12 1.83
CA ILE A 380 -15.70 3.47 0.44
C ILE A 380 -17.22 3.51 0.28
N LYS A 381 -17.98 2.82 1.14
CA LYS A 381 -19.46 2.75 1.10
C LYS A 381 -20.13 4.01 1.59
#